data_67361cddb50e565334d165f832d77c85
#
_entry.id   67361cddb50e565334d165f832d77c85
#
_cell.length_a   1.000
_cell.length_b   1.000
_cell.length_c   1.000
_cell.angle_alpha   90.00
_cell.angle_beta   90.00
_cell.angle_gamma   90.00
#
_symmetry.space_group_name_H-M   'P 1'
#
loop_
_entity.id
_entity.type
_entity.pdbx_description
1 polymer ?
#
loop_
_entity_poly.entity_id
_entity_poly.type
_entity_poly.pdbx_seq_one_letter_code
_entity_poly.pdbx_strand_id
1 'polypeptide(L)'
;MGAGQYPRNHLRMHDINELDHQLTLAINGSDSIFWDNVMYTVTNTFSWSLVIVILLIIIYRNNTWKEAVMVYVTIALLIFVADRICSGMVKPMVARWRPTQDPQLMYLIDVVKDYRGGRFGFFSGHACNTMCVAMFLAWLFRSPKVTVTLIFWSLTTTFTRLYLGVHYLGDFTVGFLVGAFLGTLFYWLMERFVHPRILIKHYISEQYTSTGYLQNDMDTFMGIIFFNYICVLIFAMTLGIG
;
A
#
# COMPACT_ATOMS: atom_id res chain seq x y z
N MET A 1 18.06 51.12 -10.07
CA MET A 1 18.07 49.78 -10.68
C MET A 1 17.73 48.80 -9.59
N GLY A 2 16.45 48.41 -9.49
CA GLY A 2 15.97 47.49 -8.46
C GLY A 2 16.22 46.07 -8.91
N ALA A 3 16.99 45.31 -8.11
CA ALA A 3 17.12 43.87 -8.26
C ALA A 3 15.78 43.23 -7.90
N GLY A 4 15.11 42.68 -8.92
CA GLY A 4 13.87 41.96 -8.74
C GLY A 4 14.07 40.79 -7.81
N GLN A 5 13.45 40.81 -6.65
CA GLN A 5 13.33 39.66 -5.79
C GLN A 5 12.44 38.63 -6.50
N TYR A 6 13.03 37.60 -7.08
CA TYR A 6 12.32 36.39 -7.47
C TYR A 6 11.75 35.75 -6.19
N PRO A 7 10.45 35.38 -6.15
CA PRO A 7 9.85 34.86 -4.94
C PRO A 7 10.51 33.53 -4.55
N ARG A 8 11.08 33.48 -3.35
CA ARG A 8 11.79 32.30 -2.77
C ARG A 8 10.98 31.00 -2.81
N ASN A 9 9.68 31.09 -2.97
CA ASN A 9 8.79 29.90 -3.06
C ASN A 9 8.93 29.13 -4.38
N HIS A 10 9.23 29.79 -5.49
CA HIS A 10 9.46 29.12 -6.78
C HIS A 10 10.77 28.30 -6.79
N LEU A 11 11.82 28.82 -6.16
CA LEU A 11 13.10 28.13 -6.04
C LEU A 11 12.94 26.84 -5.20
N ARG A 12 12.25 26.90 -4.05
CA ARG A 12 12.02 25.71 -3.19
C ARG A 12 11.20 24.60 -3.86
N MET A 13 10.18 24.94 -4.64
CA MET A 13 9.37 23.92 -5.36
C MET A 13 10.16 23.29 -6.50
N HIS A 14 11.00 24.04 -7.19
CA HIS A 14 11.90 23.51 -8.22
C HIS A 14 12.92 22.53 -7.62
N ASP A 15 13.53 22.89 -6.49
CA ASP A 15 14.50 22.06 -5.78
C ASP A 15 13.89 20.74 -5.26
N ILE A 16 12.64 20.78 -4.77
CA ILE A 16 11.93 19.56 -4.29
C ILE A 16 11.59 18.63 -5.46
N ASN A 17 11.12 19.16 -6.58
CA ASN A 17 10.83 18.36 -7.76
C ASN A 17 12.11 17.73 -8.34
N GLU A 18 13.21 18.50 -8.40
CA GLU A 18 14.49 17.99 -8.86
C GLU A 18 15.01 16.87 -7.97
N LEU A 19 14.92 17.02 -6.64
CA LEU A 19 15.28 15.97 -5.69
C LEU A 19 14.41 14.71 -5.88
N ASP A 20 13.10 14.88 -6.07
CA ASP A 20 12.16 13.78 -6.29
C ASP A 20 12.48 13.03 -7.60
N HIS A 21 12.91 13.76 -8.67
CA HIS A 21 13.40 13.19 -9.92
C HIS A 21 14.68 12.37 -9.71
N GLN A 22 15.68 12.92 -9.02
CA GLN A 22 16.96 12.26 -8.78
C GLN A 22 16.79 10.99 -7.94
N LEU A 23 15.98 11.05 -6.86
CA LEU A 23 15.69 9.89 -6.03
C LEU A 23 14.92 8.81 -6.79
N THR A 24 14.00 9.21 -7.67
CA THR A 24 13.25 8.26 -8.49
C THR A 24 14.18 7.54 -9.46
N LEU A 25 15.07 8.25 -10.16
CA LEU A 25 16.06 7.66 -11.07
C LEU A 25 17.04 6.74 -10.35
N ALA A 26 17.41 7.08 -9.10
CA ALA A 26 18.32 6.25 -8.30
C ALA A 26 17.70 4.91 -7.84
N ILE A 27 16.36 4.83 -7.78
CA ILE A 27 15.63 3.63 -7.31
C ILE A 27 15.07 2.83 -8.48
N ASN A 28 14.86 3.47 -9.63
CA ASN A 28 14.18 2.88 -10.78
C ASN A 28 15.01 1.80 -11.46
N GLY A 29 14.37 0.64 -11.66
CA GLY A 29 14.93 -0.46 -12.43
C GLY A 29 16.18 -1.12 -11.85
N SER A 30 16.66 -2.09 -12.55
CA SER A 30 18.00 -2.70 -12.35
C SER A 30 18.33 -3.52 -13.59
N ASP A 31 19.62 -3.86 -13.79
CA ASP A 31 20.06 -4.74 -14.88
C ASP A 31 19.69 -6.22 -14.63
N SER A 32 18.85 -6.51 -13.64
CA SER A 32 18.51 -7.85 -13.20
C SER A 32 17.09 -8.26 -13.58
N ILE A 33 16.94 -9.11 -14.58
CA ILE A 33 15.67 -9.72 -14.99
C ILE A 33 14.96 -10.40 -13.80
N PHE A 34 15.73 -10.98 -12.87
CA PHE A 34 15.18 -11.58 -11.66
C PHE A 34 14.45 -10.54 -10.80
N TRP A 35 15.07 -9.42 -10.49
CA TRP A 35 14.44 -8.36 -9.69
C TRP A 35 13.27 -7.70 -10.41
N ASP A 36 13.34 -7.54 -11.73
CA ASP A 36 12.22 -7.06 -12.54
C ASP A 36 11.00 -7.98 -12.39
N ASN A 37 11.22 -9.31 -12.48
CA ASN A 37 10.18 -10.30 -12.29
C ASN A 37 9.61 -10.27 -10.87
N VAL A 38 10.45 -10.14 -9.84
CA VAL A 38 10.03 -10.03 -8.44
C VAL A 38 9.15 -8.80 -8.25
N MET A 39 9.62 -7.62 -8.64
CA MET A 39 8.91 -6.36 -8.42
C MET A 39 7.60 -6.30 -9.20
N TYR A 40 7.60 -6.81 -10.43
CA TYR A 40 6.39 -6.91 -11.25
C TYR A 40 5.37 -7.90 -10.65
N THR A 41 5.82 -9.00 -10.05
CA THR A 41 4.94 -10.00 -9.43
C THR A 41 4.39 -9.50 -8.09
N VAL A 42 5.23 -8.89 -7.25
CA VAL A 42 4.80 -8.32 -5.94
C VAL A 42 3.74 -7.23 -6.11
N THR A 43 3.85 -6.39 -7.15
CA THR A 43 2.85 -5.32 -7.39
C THR A 43 1.51 -5.85 -7.88
N ASN A 44 1.45 -7.08 -8.39
CA ASN A 44 0.23 -7.65 -8.93
C ASN A 44 -0.70 -8.12 -7.81
N THR A 45 -1.93 -7.61 -7.76
CA THR A 45 -2.93 -7.98 -6.75
C THR A 45 -3.25 -9.47 -6.73
N PHE A 46 -3.23 -10.14 -7.89
CA PHE A 46 -3.51 -11.59 -7.97
C PHE A 46 -2.47 -12.43 -7.23
N SER A 47 -1.24 -11.95 -7.10
CA SER A 47 -0.19 -12.63 -6.35
C SER A 47 -0.52 -12.74 -4.86
N TRP A 48 -1.44 -11.94 -4.35
CA TRP A 48 -1.88 -11.90 -2.94
C TRP A 48 -3.20 -12.63 -2.69
N SER A 49 -3.77 -13.32 -3.70
CA SER A 49 -5.07 -13.97 -3.59
C SER A 49 -5.15 -14.98 -2.45
N LEU A 50 -4.11 -15.80 -2.23
CA LEU A 50 -4.03 -16.73 -1.10
C LEU A 50 -4.08 -16.01 0.24
N VAL A 51 -3.31 -14.92 0.39
CA VAL A 51 -3.29 -14.10 1.61
C VAL A 51 -4.66 -13.50 1.89
N ILE A 52 -5.36 -13.02 0.86
CA ILE A 52 -6.71 -12.46 0.97
C ILE A 52 -7.70 -13.54 1.43
N VAL A 53 -7.67 -14.74 0.83
CA VAL A 53 -8.56 -15.84 1.21
C VAL A 53 -8.34 -16.25 2.67
N ILE A 54 -7.09 -16.41 3.10
CA ILE A 54 -6.77 -16.76 4.49
C ILE A 54 -7.19 -15.65 5.46
N LEU A 55 -7.00 -14.37 5.10
CA LEU A 55 -7.48 -13.24 5.88
C LEU A 55 -9.00 -13.30 6.10
N LEU A 56 -9.78 -13.55 5.03
CA LEU A 56 -11.23 -13.69 5.14
C LEU A 56 -11.61 -14.86 6.06
N ILE A 57 -10.95 -16.01 5.95
CA ILE A 57 -11.19 -17.16 6.82
C ILE A 57 -10.88 -16.81 8.28
N ILE A 58 -9.76 -16.16 8.57
CA ILE A 58 -9.37 -15.74 9.93
C ILE A 58 -10.41 -14.79 10.53
N ILE A 59 -10.86 -13.79 9.77
CA ILE A 59 -11.90 -12.86 10.24
C ILE A 59 -13.17 -13.63 10.55
N TYR A 60 -13.60 -14.55 9.67
CA TYR A 60 -14.82 -15.35 9.88
C TYR A 60 -14.73 -16.26 11.11
N ARG A 61 -13.60 -16.91 11.34
CA ARG A 61 -13.39 -17.83 12.47
C ARG A 61 -13.39 -17.15 13.84
N ASN A 62 -12.91 -15.91 13.90
CA ASN A 62 -12.73 -15.19 15.16
C ASN A 62 -13.90 -14.24 15.50
N ASN A 63 -14.91 -14.16 14.65
CA ASN A 63 -16.06 -13.27 14.83
C ASN A 63 -17.38 -14.00 14.62
N THR A 64 -18.47 -13.44 15.12
CA THR A 64 -19.80 -13.88 14.69
C THR A 64 -19.98 -13.53 13.21
N TRP A 65 -20.89 -14.22 12.52
CA TRP A 65 -21.12 -13.96 11.10
C TRP A 65 -21.50 -12.49 10.79
N LYS A 66 -22.23 -11.83 11.71
CA LYS A 66 -22.61 -10.43 11.57
C LYS A 66 -21.40 -9.49 11.68
N GLU A 67 -20.52 -9.75 12.64
CA GLU A 67 -19.26 -9.01 12.82
C GLU A 67 -18.33 -9.21 11.63
N ALA A 68 -18.19 -10.44 11.14
CA ALA A 68 -17.37 -10.74 9.97
C ALA A 68 -17.87 -9.99 8.72
N VAL A 69 -19.18 -10.01 8.43
CA VAL A 69 -19.77 -9.26 7.33
C VAL A 69 -19.54 -7.77 7.50
N MET A 70 -19.70 -7.22 8.70
CA MET A 70 -19.43 -5.82 9.00
C MET A 70 -17.97 -5.44 8.66
N VAL A 71 -16.99 -6.26 9.11
CA VAL A 71 -15.57 -6.03 8.82
C VAL A 71 -15.32 -6.08 7.31
N TYR A 72 -15.88 -7.05 6.59
CA TYR A 72 -15.72 -7.16 5.13
C TYR A 72 -16.28 -5.94 4.39
N VAL A 73 -17.49 -5.53 4.76
CA VAL A 73 -18.14 -4.34 4.16
C VAL A 73 -17.32 -3.08 4.45
N THR A 74 -16.79 -2.96 5.68
CA THR A 74 -15.95 -1.81 6.05
C THR A 74 -14.65 -1.77 5.25
N ILE A 75 -13.97 -2.91 5.07
CA ILE A 75 -12.75 -3.00 4.24
C ILE A 75 -13.07 -2.66 2.77
N ALA A 76 -14.15 -3.21 2.22
CA ALA A 76 -14.57 -2.93 0.85
C ALA A 76 -14.87 -1.44 0.63
N LEU A 77 -15.60 -0.82 1.58
CA LEU A 77 -15.94 0.60 1.55
C LEU A 77 -14.68 1.48 1.72
N LEU A 78 -13.76 1.09 2.60
CA LEU A 78 -12.49 1.76 2.80
C LEU A 78 -11.67 1.80 1.50
N ILE A 79 -11.49 0.66 0.84
CA ILE A 79 -10.76 0.57 -0.44
C ILE A 79 -11.47 1.40 -1.51
N PHE A 80 -12.79 1.31 -1.61
CA PHE A 80 -13.57 2.10 -2.56
C PHE A 80 -13.38 3.61 -2.34
N VAL A 81 -13.49 4.08 -1.11
CA VAL A 81 -13.32 5.51 -0.77
C VAL A 81 -11.88 5.96 -1.04
N ALA A 82 -10.88 5.16 -0.64
CA ALA A 82 -9.48 5.45 -0.89
C ALA A 82 -9.18 5.58 -2.40
N ASP A 83 -9.73 4.68 -3.23
CA ASP A 83 -9.59 4.75 -4.68
C ASP A 83 -10.33 5.95 -5.27
N ARG A 84 -11.56 6.25 -4.81
CA ARG A 84 -12.31 7.44 -5.28
C ARG A 84 -11.58 8.75 -4.96
N ILE A 85 -11.02 8.88 -3.76
CA ILE A 85 -10.21 10.05 -3.39
C ILE A 85 -8.96 10.13 -4.27
N CYS A 86 -8.20 9.05 -4.38
CA CYS A 86 -6.95 9.02 -5.13
C CYS A 86 -7.19 9.18 -6.64
N SER A 87 -7.88 8.21 -7.25
CA SER A 87 -8.00 8.08 -8.71
C SER A 87 -9.10 8.96 -9.28
N GLY A 88 -10.21 9.14 -8.55
CA GLY A 88 -11.36 9.91 -8.99
C GLY A 88 -11.24 11.42 -8.80
N MET A 89 -10.53 11.86 -7.76
CA MET A 89 -10.46 13.28 -7.41
C MET A 89 -9.04 13.85 -7.54
N VAL A 90 -8.08 13.33 -6.75
CA VAL A 90 -6.78 13.98 -6.60
C VAL A 90 -5.94 13.89 -7.88
N LYS A 91 -5.90 12.74 -8.55
CA LYS A 91 -5.11 12.60 -9.81
C LYS A 91 -5.55 13.54 -10.92
N PRO A 92 -6.85 13.71 -11.23
CA PRO A 92 -7.28 14.69 -12.22
C PRO A 92 -7.01 16.14 -11.81
N MET A 93 -7.14 16.46 -10.50
CA MET A 93 -6.96 17.81 -9.98
C MET A 93 -5.49 18.25 -9.99
N VAL A 94 -4.57 17.36 -9.57
CA VAL A 94 -3.13 17.67 -9.51
C VAL A 94 -2.48 17.52 -10.87
N ALA A 95 -2.96 16.57 -11.70
CA ALA A 95 -2.50 16.28 -13.06
C ALA A 95 -0.98 16.11 -13.19
N ARG A 96 -0.28 15.64 -12.12
CA ARG A 96 1.14 15.35 -12.13
C ARG A 96 1.43 14.13 -12.99
N TRP A 97 2.32 14.27 -13.98
CA TRP A 97 2.76 13.15 -14.82
C TRP A 97 3.43 12.06 -13.99
N ARG A 98 3.34 10.81 -14.44
CA ARG A 98 4.19 9.73 -13.92
C ARG A 98 5.60 9.85 -14.50
N PRO A 99 6.65 9.32 -13.80
CA PRO A 99 8.01 9.31 -14.34
C PRO A 99 8.09 8.73 -15.76
N THR A 100 7.39 7.60 -16.01
CA THR A 100 7.30 6.96 -17.33
C THR A 100 6.55 7.76 -18.40
N GLN A 101 5.88 8.84 -18.05
CA GLN A 101 5.08 9.70 -18.92
C GLN A 101 5.56 11.16 -18.90
N ASP A 102 6.49 11.51 -17.99
CA ASP A 102 7.04 12.85 -17.84
C ASP A 102 7.99 13.14 -19.02
N PRO A 103 7.75 14.20 -19.81
CA PRO A 103 8.62 14.55 -20.94
C PRO A 103 10.10 14.73 -20.58
N GLN A 104 10.42 15.06 -19.33
CA GLN A 104 11.79 15.24 -18.86
C GLN A 104 12.47 13.92 -18.46
N LEU A 105 11.71 12.92 -18.02
CA LEU A 105 12.25 11.68 -17.45
C LEU A 105 11.96 10.43 -18.27
N MET A 106 10.94 10.44 -19.11
CA MET A 106 10.44 9.24 -19.78
C MET A 106 11.47 8.47 -20.62
N TYR A 107 12.54 9.16 -21.07
CA TYR A 107 13.65 8.55 -21.81
C TYR A 107 14.80 8.06 -20.91
N LEU A 108 14.79 8.45 -19.62
CA LEU A 108 15.78 8.04 -18.62
C LEU A 108 15.27 6.93 -17.70
N ILE A 109 13.95 6.71 -17.68
CA ILE A 109 13.29 5.68 -16.86
C ILE A 109 13.45 4.32 -17.53
N ASP A 110 13.96 3.35 -16.77
CA ASP A 110 13.90 1.94 -17.12
C ASP A 110 12.45 1.44 -17.01
N VAL A 111 11.90 1.00 -18.15
CA VAL A 111 10.50 0.56 -18.25
C VAL A 111 10.43 -0.97 -18.21
N VAL A 112 10.24 -1.50 -17.02
CA VAL A 112 10.17 -2.96 -16.80
C VAL A 112 8.92 -3.54 -17.47
N LYS A 113 9.10 -4.52 -18.36
CA LYS A 113 8.03 -5.26 -19.08
C LYS A 113 7.01 -4.33 -19.76
N ASP A 114 7.44 -3.23 -20.33
CA ASP A 114 6.60 -2.23 -20.98
C ASP A 114 5.49 -1.62 -20.09
N TYR A 115 5.63 -1.77 -18.76
CA TYR A 115 4.65 -1.29 -17.82
C TYR A 115 4.82 0.20 -17.51
N ARG A 116 3.98 1.05 -18.08
CA ARG A 116 4.05 2.51 -17.93
C ARG A 116 2.99 3.11 -16.99
N GLY A 117 1.98 2.31 -16.64
CA GLY A 117 0.82 2.79 -15.87
C GLY A 117 -0.02 3.82 -16.61
N GLY A 118 -0.90 4.51 -15.88
CA GLY A 118 -1.73 5.59 -16.45
C GLY A 118 -1.00 6.94 -16.52
N ARG A 119 -1.68 7.96 -17.05
CA ARG A 119 -1.10 9.29 -17.31
C ARG A 119 -0.62 10.02 -16.07
N PHE A 120 -1.46 10.10 -15.02
CA PHE A 120 -1.19 10.87 -13.80
C PHE A 120 -0.84 9.98 -12.61
N GLY A 121 0.11 10.45 -11.78
CA GLY A 121 0.71 9.71 -10.68
C GLY A 121 0.27 10.12 -9.27
N PHE A 122 0.07 11.42 -9.03
CA PHE A 122 -0.08 11.95 -7.67
C PHE A 122 -1.49 11.73 -7.11
N PHE A 123 -1.59 11.17 -5.93
CA PHE A 123 -0.61 10.38 -5.21
C PHE A 123 -0.71 8.90 -5.58
N SER A 124 0.19 8.04 -5.05
CA SER A 124 0.19 6.62 -5.35
C SER A 124 -1.03 5.89 -4.77
N GLY A 125 -1.89 5.36 -5.65
CA GLY A 125 -3.05 4.56 -5.24
C GLY A 125 -2.66 3.25 -4.57
N HIS A 126 -1.56 2.60 -4.99
CA HIS A 126 -1.04 1.40 -4.32
C HIS A 126 -0.60 1.72 -2.89
N ALA A 127 0.14 2.80 -2.67
CA ALA A 127 0.53 3.24 -1.34
C ALA A 127 -0.68 3.48 -0.44
N CYS A 128 -1.67 4.21 -0.95
CA CYS A 128 -2.88 4.53 -0.20
C CYS A 128 -3.68 3.26 0.13
N ASN A 129 -3.98 2.41 -0.87
CA ASN A 129 -4.83 1.23 -0.68
C ASN A 129 -4.16 0.16 0.20
N THR A 130 -2.86 -0.11 0.03
CA THR A 130 -2.18 -1.10 0.88
C THR A 130 -2.02 -0.61 2.31
N MET A 131 -1.67 0.67 2.49
CA MET A 131 -1.50 1.22 3.83
C MET A 131 -2.82 1.41 4.57
N CYS A 132 -3.92 1.77 3.90
CA CYS A 132 -5.21 1.87 4.56
C CYS A 132 -5.71 0.50 5.06
N VAL A 133 -5.52 -0.56 4.27
CA VAL A 133 -5.82 -1.93 4.72
C VAL A 133 -4.89 -2.36 5.86
N ALA A 134 -3.59 -2.09 5.73
CA ALA A 134 -2.61 -2.42 6.77
C ALA A 134 -2.95 -1.77 8.13
N MET A 135 -3.26 -0.47 8.13
CA MET A 135 -3.62 0.25 9.36
C MET A 135 -4.97 -0.17 9.92
N PHE A 136 -5.98 -0.39 9.08
CA PHE A 136 -7.27 -0.92 9.53
C PHE A 136 -7.11 -2.27 10.23
N LEU A 137 -6.36 -3.20 9.61
CA LEU A 137 -6.11 -4.54 10.18
C LEU A 137 -5.21 -4.48 11.41
N ALA A 138 -4.24 -3.55 11.46
CA ALA A 138 -3.41 -3.34 12.64
C ALA A 138 -4.25 -2.98 13.88
N TRP A 139 -5.21 -2.08 13.72
CA TRP A 139 -6.16 -1.72 14.77
C TRP A 139 -7.15 -2.85 15.08
N LEU A 140 -7.60 -3.59 14.05
CA LEU A 140 -8.53 -4.70 14.21
C LEU A 140 -7.92 -5.85 15.00
N PHE A 141 -6.67 -6.23 14.68
CA PHE A 141 -6.01 -7.37 15.31
C PHE A 141 -5.31 -7.01 16.62
N ARG A 142 -4.82 -5.80 16.76
CA ARG A 142 -4.02 -5.31 17.91
C ARG A 142 -2.89 -6.27 18.28
N SER A 143 -2.24 -6.83 17.27
CA SER A 143 -1.06 -7.69 17.40
C SER A 143 0.17 -6.92 16.87
N PRO A 144 1.16 -6.57 17.71
CA PRO A 144 2.35 -5.85 17.25
C PRO A 144 3.10 -6.55 16.13
N LYS A 145 3.23 -7.89 16.21
CA LYS A 145 3.88 -8.70 15.18
C LYS A 145 3.17 -8.57 13.83
N VAL A 146 1.84 -8.71 13.81
CA VAL A 146 1.03 -8.57 12.59
C VAL A 146 1.09 -7.12 12.08
N THR A 147 1.07 -6.13 12.96
CA THR A 147 1.20 -4.72 12.56
C THR A 147 2.50 -4.46 11.81
N VAL A 148 3.63 -4.93 12.33
CA VAL A 148 4.93 -4.79 11.66
C VAL A 148 4.93 -5.52 10.31
N THR A 149 4.38 -6.73 10.25
CA THR A 149 4.28 -7.51 9.01
C THR A 149 3.41 -6.81 7.95
N LEU A 150 2.28 -6.22 8.34
CA LEU A 150 1.39 -5.49 7.45
C LEU A 150 2.02 -4.18 6.93
N ILE A 151 2.72 -3.45 7.80
CA ILE A 151 3.47 -2.25 7.39
C ILE A 151 4.58 -2.64 6.41
N PHE A 152 5.34 -3.70 6.70
CA PHE A 152 6.37 -4.23 5.79
C PHE A 152 5.77 -4.63 4.43
N TRP A 153 4.63 -5.35 4.42
CA TRP A 153 3.91 -5.70 3.20
C TRP A 153 3.49 -4.46 2.40
N SER A 154 2.93 -3.44 3.07
CA SER A 154 2.53 -2.20 2.41
C SER A 154 3.73 -1.44 1.83
N LEU A 155 4.83 -1.35 2.59
CA LEU A 155 6.08 -0.71 2.14
C LEU A 155 6.67 -1.42 0.93
N THR A 156 6.81 -2.74 0.97
CA THR A 156 7.39 -3.52 -0.14
C THR A 156 6.53 -3.42 -1.40
N THR A 157 5.20 -3.58 -1.26
CA THR A 157 4.28 -3.44 -2.40
C THR A 157 4.31 -2.03 -2.99
N THR A 158 4.46 -1.01 -2.16
CA THR A 158 4.56 0.37 -2.64
C THR A 158 5.94 0.67 -3.23
N PHE A 159 7.02 0.11 -2.66
CA PHE A 159 8.37 0.22 -3.21
C PHE A 159 8.46 -0.27 -4.65
N THR A 160 7.71 -1.34 -4.99
CA THR A 160 7.65 -1.81 -6.38
C THR A 160 7.22 -0.71 -7.37
N ARG A 161 6.44 0.29 -6.92
CA ARG A 161 5.97 1.37 -7.79
C ARG A 161 7.05 2.39 -8.13
N LEU A 162 8.01 2.58 -7.19
CA LEU A 162 9.21 3.38 -7.43
C LEU A 162 10.15 2.64 -8.37
N TYR A 163 10.41 1.36 -8.07
CA TYR A 163 11.25 0.50 -8.89
C TYR A 163 10.76 0.42 -10.35
N LEU A 164 9.46 0.27 -10.58
CA LEU A 164 8.84 0.23 -11.90
C LEU A 164 8.73 1.63 -12.58
N GLY A 165 9.23 2.69 -11.96
CA GLY A 165 9.23 4.04 -12.52
C GLY A 165 7.86 4.67 -12.72
N VAL A 166 6.81 4.16 -12.06
CA VAL A 166 5.43 4.64 -12.27
C VAL A 166 4.94 5.64 -11.22
N HIS A 167 5.74 5.91 -10.19
CA HIS A 167 5.48 6.91 -9.16
C HIS A 167 6.78 7.55 -8.67
N TYR A 168 6.69 8.82 -8.29
CA TYR A 168 7.74 9.52 -7.56
C TYR A 168 7.71 9.16 -6.08
N LEU A 169 8.82 9.41 -5.36
CA LEU A 169 8.90 9.21 -3.92
C LEU A 169 7.89 10.10 -3.17
N GLY A 170 7.65 11.33 -3.65
CA GLY A 170 6.61 12.21 -3.11
C GLY A 170 5.21 11.62 -3.24
N ASP A 171 4.88 10.98 -4.39
CA ASP A 171 3.60 10.29 -4.59
C ASP A 171 3.41 9.13 -3.61
N PHE A 172 4.49 8.37 -3.36
CA PHE A 172 4.55 7.30 -2.38
C PHE A 172 4.25 7.82 -0.98
N THR A 173 5.00 8.84 -0.54
CA THR A 173 4.92 9.35 0.83
C THR A 173 3.53 9.89 1.15
N VAL A 174 2.97 10.71 0.26
CA VAL A 174 1.62 11.26 0.47
C VAL A 174 0.56 10.16 0.44
N GLY A 175 0.63 9.23 -0.52
CA GLY A 175 -0.29 8.10 -0.58
C GLY A 175 -0.25 7.25 0.68
N PHE A 176 0.94 6.99 1.21
CA PHE A 176 1.15 6.22 2.44
C PHE A 176 0.53 6.91 3.67
N LEU A 177 0.75 8.22 3.83
CA LEU A 177 0.17 8.99 4.94
C LEU A 177 -1.36 9.08 4.85
N VAL A 178 -1.91 9.33 3.67
CA VAL A 178 -3.36 9.36 3.44
C VAL A 178 -3.97 7.98 3.72
N GLY A 179 -3.31 6.91 3.28
CA GLY A 179 -3.74 5.53 3.56
C GLY A 179 -3.76 5.23 5.05
N ALA A 180 -2.71 5.60 5.78
CA ALA A 180 -2.63 5.41 7.22
C ALA A 180 -3.77 6.16 7.96
N PHE A 181 -4.04 7.39 7.55
CA PHE A 181 -5.15 8.18 8.10
C PHE A 181 -6.50 7.53 7.82
N LEU A 182 -6.79 7.16 6.57
CA LEU A 182 -8.06 6.55 6.18
C LEU A 182 -8.28 5.20 6.87
N GLY A 183 -7.28 4.33 6.94
CA GLY A 183 -7.37 3.04 7.63
C GLY A 183 -7.70 3.21 9.11
N THR A 184 -7.03 4.14 9.79
CA THR A 184 -7.29 4.48 11.20
C THR A 184 -8.68 5.07 11.39
N LEU A 185 -9.09 6.01 10.54
CA LEU A 185 -10.40 6.66 10.57
C LEU A 185 -11.53 5.65 10.40
N PHE A 186 -11.44 4.76 9.41
CA PHE A 186 -12.48 3.76 9.15
C PHE A 186 -12.60 2.73 10.26
N TYR A 187 -11.47 2.31 10.87
CA TYR A 187 -11.51 1.48 12.06
C TYR A 187 -12.23 2.20 13.20
N TRP A 188 -11.88 3.46 13.49
CA TRP A 188 -12.51 4.27 14.53
C TRP A 188 -14.01 4.47 14.28
N LEU A 189 -14.41 4.76 13.03
CA LEU A 189 -15.84 4.89 12.66
C LEU A 189 -16.59 3.57 12.85
N MET A 190 -16.00 2.45 12.43
CA MET A 190 -16.58 1.12 12.64
C MET A 190 -16.75 0.84 14.14
N GLU A 191 -15.72 1.06 14.94
CA GLU A 191 -15.76 0.85 16.40
C GLU A 191 -16.80 1.76 17.08
N ARG A 192 -16.86 3.04 16.68
CA ARG A 192 -17.73 4.03 17.31
C ARG A 192 -19.21 3.88 16.98
N PHE A 193 -19.55 3.54 15.74
CA PHE A 193 -20.93 3.60 15.27
C PHE A 193 -21.57 2.23 15.04
N VAL A 194 -20.78 1.21 14.78
CA VAL A 194 -21.26 -0.13 14.42
C VAL A 194 -21.04 -1.10 15.57
N HIS A 195 -19.88 -1.07 16.21
CA HIS A 195 -19.47 -1.99 17.26
C HIS A 195 -20.05 -1.73 18.69
N PRO A 196 -20.50 -0.54 19.11
CA PRO A 196 -21.07 -0.33 20.44
C PRO A 196 -22.31 -1.18 20.76
N ARG A 197 -22.89 -1.81 19.72
CA ARG A 197 -24.05 -2.73 19.87
C ARG A 197 -23.65 -4.20 20.01
N ILE A 198 -22.37 -4.49 19.88
CA ILE A 198 -21.81 -5.83 19.93
C ILE A 198 -20.69 -5.78 20.97
N LEU A 199 -20.94 -6.35 22.16
CA LEU A 199 -20.13 -6.39 23.37
C LEU A 199 -18.60 -6.28 23.13
N ILE A 200 -17.99 -5.28 23.74
CA ILE A 200 -16.52 -5.19 23.89
C ILE A 200 -16.09 -6.35 24.79
N LYS A 201 -15.71 -7.45 24.18
CA LYS A 201 -15.04 -8.54 24.88
C LYS A 201 -13.56 -8.14 25.06
N HIS A 202 -13.23 -7.60 26.23
CA HIS A 202 -11.83 -7.51 26.63
C HIS A 202 -11.36 -8.94 26.97
N TYR A 203 -10.63 -9.56 26.04
CA TYR A 203 -9.98 -10.82 26.31
C TYR A 203 -8.69 -10.59 27.08
N ILE A 204 -8.66 -11.04 28.33
CA ILE A 204 -7.45 -11.12 29.17
C ILE A 204 -6.96 -12.57 29.11
N SER A 205 -6.29 -12.94 28.05
CA SER A 205 -5.72 -14.28 27.88
C SER A 205 -4.52 -14.20 26.94
N GLU A 206 -3.48 -14.97 27.25
CA GLU A 206 -2.31 -15.12 26.37
C GLU A 206 -2.66 -15.76 25.02
N GLN A 207 -3.80 -16.45 24.91
CA GLN A 207 -4.25 -17.13 23.70
C GLN A 207 -4.94 -16.19 22.70
N TYR A 208 -5.38 -14.99 23.14
CA TYR A 208 -6.13 -14.05 22.30
C TYR A 208 -5.48 -12.66 22.29
N THR A 209 -5.65 -11.96 21.22
CA THR A 209 -5.37 -10.52 21.17
C THR A 209 -6.42 -9.77 22.02
N SER A 210 -6.16 -8.52 22.36
CA SER A 210 -7.11 -7.70 23.13
C SER A 210 -8.46 -7.47 22.42
N THR A 211 -8.54 -7.75 21.13
CA THR A 211 -9.75 -7.67 20.29
C THR A 211 -10.39 -9.04 20.04
N GLY A 212 -9.86 -10.12 20.63
CA GLY A 212 -10.47 -11.45 20.60
C GLY A 212 -10.03 -12.35 19.43
N TYR A 213 -8.99 -12.00 18.69
CA TYR A 213 -8.42 -12.88 17.68
C TYR A 213 -7.44 -13.88 18.31
N LEU A 214 -7.48 -15.15 17.90
CA LEU A 214 -6.55 -16.18 18.34
C LEU A 214 -5.11 -15.85 17.92
N GLN A 215 -4.15 -15.94 18.83
CA GLN A 215 -2.72 -15.71 18.52
C GLN A 215 -2.20 -16.68 17.45
N ASN A 216 -2.63 -17.94 17.48
CA ASN A 216 -2.28 -18.91 16.44
C ASN A 216 -2.76 -18.51 15.04
N ASP A 217 -3.94 -17.87 14.94
CA ASP A 217 -4.44 -17.35 13.66
C ASP A 217 -3.61 -16.14 13.21
N MET A 218 -3.12 -15.32 14.15
CA MET A 218 -2.21 -14.21 13.86
C MET A 218 -0.85 -14.72 13.36
N ASP A 219 -0.29 -15.74 14.00
CA ASP A 219 0.97 -16.36 13.58
C ASP A 219 0.81 -17.05 12.20
N THR A 220 -0.32 -17.70 11.95
CA THR A 220 -0.69 -18.29 10.65
C THR A 220 -0.76 -17.20 9.57
N PHE A 221 -1.41 -16.09 9.86
CA PHE A 221 -1.54 -14.98 8.89
C PHE A 221 -0.18 -14.40 8.49
N MET A 222 0.71 -14.17 9.47
CA MET A 222 2.08 -13.75 9.18
C MET A 222 2.83 -14.80 8.36
N GLY A 223 2.74 -16.07 8.75
CA GLY A 223 3.38 -17.17 8.02
C GLY A 223 2.96 -17.24 6.56
N ILE A 224 1.67 -17.04 6.26
CA ILE A 224 1.16 -17.02 4.89
C ILE A 224 1.66 -15.81 4.09
N ILE A 225 1.81 -14.64 4.69
CA ILE A 225 2.42 -13.47 4.02
C ILE A 225 3.87 -13.78 3.64
N PHE A 226 4.67 -14.30 4.57
CA PHE A 226 6.07 -14.67 4.29
C PHE A 226 6.19 -15.83 3.30
N PHE A 227 5.33 -16.84 3.41
CA PHE A 227 5.25 -17.93 2.44
C PHE A 227 4.95 -17.40 1.03
N ASN A 228 4.03 -16.44 0.92
CA ASN A 228 3.71 -15.82 -0.36
C ASN A 228 4.92 -15.08 -0.97
N TYR A 229 5.74 -14.39 -0.16
CA TYR A 229 7.00 -13.80 -0.66
C TYR A 229 7.95 -14.87 -1.17
N ILE A 230 8.09 -16.01 -0.48
CA ILE A 230 8.93 -17.12 -0.95
C ILE A 230 8.41 -17.65 -2.29
N CYS A 231 7.08 -17.83 -2.44
CA CYS A 231 6.48 -18.25 -3.71
C CYS A 231 6.76 -17.24 -4.84
N VAL A 232 6.68 -15.94 -4.56
CA VAL A 232 7.01 -14.89 -5.54
C VAL A 232 8.49 -14.98 -5.97
N LEU A 233 9.41 -15.17 -5.03
CA LEU A 233 10.84 -15.30 -5.35
C LEU A 233 11.12 -16.53 -6.22
N ILE A 234 10.52 -17.68 -5.87
CA ILE A 234 10.66 -18.91 -6.67
C ILE A 234 10.06 -18.72 -8.07
N PHE A 235 8.86 -18.12 -8.16
CA PHE A 235 8.22 -17.85 -9.44
C PHE A 235 9.05 -16.91 -10.32
N ALA A 236 9.63 -15.85 -9.73
CA ALA A 236 10.50 -14.94 -10.44
C ALA A 236 11.76 -15.60 -11.01
N MET A 237 12.32 -16.61 -10.31
CA MET A 237 13.44 -17.42 -10.82
C MET A 237 13.02 -18.22 -12.06
N THR A 238 11.83 -18.81 -12.08
CA THR A 238 11.37 -19.61 -13.22
C THR A 238 11.12 -18.78 -14.47
N LEU A 239 10.72 -17.52 -14.33
CA LEU A 239 10.53 -16.60 -15.45
C LEU A 239 11.82 -16.06 -16.07
N GLY A 240 12.95 -16.19 -15.37
CA GLY A 240 14.27 -15.74 -15.84
C GLY A 240 15.07 -16.82 -16.59
N ILE A 241 14.57 -18.05 -16.67
CA ILE A 241 15.24 -19.19 -17.29
C ILE A 241 14.75 -19.44 -18.75
N GLY A 242 13.78 -18.69 -19.23
CA GLY A 242 13.25 -18.67 -20.60
C GLY A 242 13.71 -17.43 -21.34
#